data_74c2dd3b0e04253e68271240f85ef18a
#
_entry.id   74c2dd3b0e04253e68271240f85ef18a
#
_cell.length_a   1.000
_cell.length_b   1.000
_cell.length_c   1.000
_cell.angle_alpha   90.00
_cell.angle_beta   90.00
_cell.angle_gamma   90.00
#
_symmetry.space_group_name_H-M   'P 1'
#
loop_
_entity.id
_entity.type
_entity.pdbx_description
1 polymer ?
#
loop_
_entity_poly.entity_id
_entity_poly.type
_entity_poly.pdbx_seq_one_letter_code
_entity_poly.pdbx_strand_id
1 'polypeptide(L)'
;MGYQLIYMKISAFFRYKNTARAATRRGMPTRKAAVAALVAVTAWGIALNADAAGLTFTGNGKAPVSIEPDSRSGLAGVYVLRDTRGVTATYTAASSSASVNWKRFSTLGGGFAEDVAFTRNGAESSVQLTDTDMGYLIEEDGRQTAFWIVNYTDHICRLNALEVMPEADCTSAALKLDGEAARMNYYGINGDPREIDRGLTLSYHTQTYNEGAEGTLGSFDTVLTETDIPYTNGEIHCPAPLCDTQFTLTGDRFQQVWGEANSVTSATMQATAIDARAIAVQEQRDADNEQKTTADTGTLGGSAPVTIEFAAATSDAVIYREWQFARDAEFDLIDLRVNEDEVTQTFNEYGTTYVRFVAGNSAGTCDVTSETYTVNVGESRLECPNAFSPNDDGVNDEWKVSYKSIIDFDCHIFNRWGQELAHLTDPSQGWNGKYNGKTVPSGAYYYVITAKGADGRKYKLSGDINIISFKRSATGTGNTGEN
;
A
#
# COMPACT_ATOMS: atom_id res chain seq x y z
N MET A 1 -16.69 40.98 -5.14
CA MET A 1 -15.84 40.53 -6.26
C MET A 1 -15.11 39.30 -5.76
N GLY A 2 -15.64 38.13 -6.11
CA GLY A 2 -15.16 36.82 -5.65
C GLY A 2 -14.16 36.21 -6.61
N TYR A 3 -13.14 35.61 -6.08
CA TYR A 3 -12.28 34.67 -6.81
C TYR A 3 -12.59 33.27 -6.32
N GLN A 4 -13.20 32.45 -7.19
CA GLN A 4 -13.31 31.01 -7.02
C GLN A 4 -12.01 30.34 -7.46
N LEU A 5 -11.38 29.60 -6.56
CA LEU A 5 -10.30 28.67 -6.87
C LEU A 5 -10.91 27.30 -7.21
N ILE A 6 -10.65 26.87 -8.43
CA ILE A 6 -11.03 25.55 -8.95
C ILE A 6 -9.93 24.55 -8.56
N TYR A 7 -10.25 23.60 -7.69
CA TYR A 7 -9.41 22.42 -7.42
C TYR A 7 -9.69 21.34 -8.46
N MET A 8 -8.72 21.06 -9.32
CA MET A 8 -8.73 19.86 -10.16
C MET A 8 -8.23 18.64 -9.36
N LYS A 9 -9.13 17.70 -9.08
CA LYS A 9 -8.79 16.35 -8.63
C LYS A 9 -8.29 15.53 -9.82
N ILE A 10 -7.05 15.07 -9.77
CA ILE A 10 -6.54 14.01 -10.65
C ILE A 10 -6.48 12.73 -9.82
N SER A 11 -7.48 11.86 -9.99
CA SER A 11 -7.46 10.48 -9.52
C SER A 11 -7.10 9.57 -10.70
N ALA A 12 -5.89 9.01 -10.69
CA ALA A 12 -5.49 8.00 -11.65
C ALA A 12 -5.88 6.61 -11.11
N PHE A 13 -6.90 5.99 -11.73
CA PHE A 13 -7.28 4.60 -11.51
C PHE A 13 -6.40 3.69 -12.37
N PHE A 14 -5.60 2.84 -11.75
CA PHE A 14 -5.03 1.68 -12.42
C PHE A 14 -5.80 0.42 -12.01
N ARG A 15 -6.62 -0.12 -12.93
CA ARG A 15 -7.20 -1.47 -12.82
C ARG A 15 -6.25 -2.47 -13.47
N TYR A 16 -5.73 -3.39 -12.68
CA TYR A 16 -5.06 -4.59 -13.17
C TYR A 16 -6.06 -5.76 -13.15
N LYS A 17 -6.32 -6.35 -14.31
CA LYS A 17 -7.09 -7.60 -14.42
C LYS A 17 -6.13 -8.78 -14.34
N ASN A 18 -6.24 -9.58 -13.29
CA ASN A 18 -5.62 -10.90 -13.22
C ASN A 18 -6.63 -11.96 -13.63
N THR A 19 -6.32 -12.66 -14.71
CA THR A 19 -6.96 -13.95 -15.08
C THR A 19 -6.03 -15.08 -14.62
N ALA A 20 -6.40 -15.78 -13.55
CA ALA A 20 -5.74 -17.01 -13.12
C ALA A 20 -6.47 -18.20 -13.71
N ARG A 21 -5.75 -19.05 -14.44
CA ARG A 21 -6.15 -20.42 -14.81
C ARG A 21 -5.49 -21.41 -13.84
N ALA A 22 -6.34 -22.26 -13.29
CA ALA A 22 -5.96 -23.37 -12.43
C ALA A 22 -5.19 -24.45 -13.20
N ALA A 23 -4.18 -25.06 -12.55
CA ALA A 23 -3.65 -26.38 -12.88
C ALA A 23 -3.11 -27.08 -11.62
N THR A 24 -3.47 -28.31 -11.50
CA THR A 24 -3.44 -29.36 -10.50
C THR A 24 -2.06 -29.80 -9.99
N ARG A 25 -2.01 -30.07 -8.68
CA ARG A 25 -1.21 -31.01 -7.85
C ARG A 25 -0.08 -31.83 -8.46
N ARG A 26 1.10 -31.82 -7.77
CA ARG A 26 1.83 -32.99 -7.21
C ARG A 26 3.10 -32.60 -6.44
N GLY A 27 3.26 -33.14 -5.20
CA GLY A 27 4.52 -33.62 -4.61
C GLY A 27 5.49 -32.64 -3.96
N MET A 28 5.60 -32.69 -2.60
CA MET A 28 6.75 -32.18 -1.81
C MET A 28 8.08 -32.87 -2.16
N PRO A 29 9.27 -32.23 -1.93
CA PRO A 29 9.86 -32.18 -0.60
C PRO A 29 10.57 -30.87 -0.20
N THR A 30 10.72 -30.71 1.11
CA THR A 30 11.42 -29.68 1.87
C THR A 30 12.84 -29.38 1.41
N ARG A 31 13.17 -28.11 1.15
CA ARG A 31 14.53 -27.56 1.30
C ARG A 31 14.44 -26.10 1.70
N LYS A 32 15.10 -25.77 2.82
CA LYS A 32 15.42 -24.42 3.24
C LYS A 32 16.13 -23.69 2.09
N ALA A 33 15.51 -22.66 1.54
CA ALA A 33 16.17 -21.74 0.63
C ALA A 33 16.15 -20.35 1.29
N ALA A 34 17.33 -19.81 1.50
CA ALA A 34 17.55 -18.44 1.89
C ALA A 34 16.91 -17.53 0.82
N VAL A 35 16.01 -16.66 1.25
CA VAL A 35 15.46 -15.61 0.40
C VAL A 35 16.54 -14.52 0.33
N ALA A 36 17.32 -14.55 -0.74
CA ALA A 36 18.08 -13.38 -1.17
C ALA A 36 17.05 -12.45 -1.82
N ALA A 37 16.79 -11.31 -1.18
CA ALA A 37 16.03 -10.24 -1.77
C ALA A 37 16.80 -9.74 -3.00
N LEU A 38 16.35 -10.12 -4.19
CA LEU A 38 16.79 -9.57 -5.44
C LEU A 38 16.08 -8.21 -5.57
N VAL A 39 16.78 -7.13 -5.21
CA VAL A 39 16.39 -5.78 -5.56
C VAL A 39 16.39 -5.73 -7.08
N ALA A 40 15.22 -5.80 -7.68
CA ALA A 40 15.04 -5.52 -9.09
C ALA A 40 15.20 -4.01 -9.27
N VAL A 41 16.44 -3.58 -9.50
CA VAL A 41 16.72 -2.31 -10.15
C VAL A 41 16.03 -2.41 -11.51
N THR A 42 14.85 -1.81 -11.64
CA THR A 42 14.26 -1.52 -12.94
C THR A 42 15.11 -0.41 -13.56
N ALA A 43 16.29 -0.78 -14.04
CA ALA A 43 16.96 0.01 -15.04
C ALA A 43 15.95 0.13 -16.19
N TRP A 44 15.34 1.29 -16.30
CA TRP A 44 14.73 1.69 -17.56
C TRP A 44 15.82 1.57 -18.60
N GLY A 45 15.80 0.45 -19.32
CA GLY A 45 16.69 0.23 -20.44
C GLY A 45 16.47 1.38 -21.38
N ILE A 46 17.45 2.31 -21.39
CA ILE A 46 17.67 3.15 -22.56
C ILE A 46 17.97 2.13 -23.66
N ALA A 47 16.97 1.81 -24.43
CA ALA A 47 17.13 1.01 -25.62
C ALA A 47 18.12 1.77 -26.49
N LEU A 48 19.33 1.25 -26.60
CA LEU A 48 20.28 1.61 -27.64
C LEU A 48 19.70 1.07 -28.97
N ASN A 49 18.55 1.63 -29.38
CA ASN A 49 18.01 1.39 -30.71
C ASN A 49 18.78 2.27 -31.69
N ALA A 50 19.86 1.71 -32.19
CA ALA A 50 20.48 2.15 -33.43
C ALA A 50 19.62 1.66 -34.60
N ASP A 51 18.44 2.28 -34.85
CA ASP A 51 17.66 2.04 -36.04
C ASP A 51 16.65 3.17 -36.32
N ALA A 52 17.14 4.37 -36.43
CA ALA A 52 16.63 5.38 -37.35
C ALA A 52 17.87 5.86 -38.12
N ALA A 53 17.76 6.24 -39.38
CA ALA A 53 18.87 6.75 -40.19
C ALA A 53 19.66 7.77 -39.35
N GLY A 54 20.57 7.31 -38.53
CA GLY A 54 21.19 8.01 -37.43
C GLY A 54 22.66 8.23 -37.68
N LEU A 55 23.22 9.18 -36.95
CA LEU A 55 24.65 9.38 -36.88
C LEU A 55 25.27 8.32 -35.97
N THR A 56 26.40 7.77 -36.40
CA THR A 56 27.32 7.01 -35.54
C THR A 56 28.50 7.91 -35.16
N PHE A 57 29.04 7.69 -33.96
CA PHE A 57 30.10 8.54 -33.43
C PHE A 57 31.31 7.70 -33.05
N THR A 58 32.51 8.16 -33.47
CA THR A 58 33.77 7.54 -33.10
C THR A 58 34.73 8.58 -32.52
N GLY A 59 35.52 8.18 -31.54
CA GLY A 59 36.40 9.08 -30.78
C GLY A 59 35.90 9.23 -29.32
N ASN A 60 36.73 9.76 -28.46
CA ASN A 60 36.48 10.23 -27.10
C ASN A 60 35.84 9.26 -26.07
N GLY A 61 35.72 7.98 -26.33
CA GLY A 61 35.52 6.90 -25.34
C GLY A 61 34.20 6.82 -24.59
N LYS A 62 33.30 7.79 -24.71
CA LYS A 62 31.96 7.78 -24.04
C LYS A 62 30.84 7.68 -25.07
N ALA A 63 29.89 6.84 -24.81
CA ALA A 63 28.73 6.69 -25.68
C ALA A 63 27.89 7.99 -25.69
N PRO A 64 27.39 8.43 -26.87
CA PRO A 64 26.48 9.56 -26.96
C PRO A 64 25.15 9.20 -26.31
N VAL A 65 24.48 10.21 -25.71
CA VAL A 65 23.09 10.07 -25.21
C VAL A 65 22.17 10.64 -26.27
N SER A 66 21.29 9.80 -26.81
CA SER A 66 20.28 10.19 -27.78
C SER A 66 19.04 10.75 -27.07
N ILE A 67 18.50 11.83 -27.61
CA ILE A 67 17.27 12.46 -27.16
C ILE A 67 16.31 12.50 -28.35
N GLU A 68 15.07 12.10 -28.11
CA GLU A 68 14.00 12.25 -29.09
C GLU A 68 13.64 13.73 -29.24
N PRO A 69 13.78 14.34 -30.42
CA PRO A 69 13.45 15.74 -30.61
C PRO A 69 11.92 15.95 -30.69
N ASP A 70 11.46 17.12 -30.28
CA ASP A 70 10.07 17.54 -30.53
C ASP A 70 9.77 17.45 -32.04
N SER A 71 8.66 16.84 -32.42
CA SER A 71 8.25 16.59 -33.80
C SER A 71 8.20 17.84 -34.70
N ARG A 72 8.03 19.03 -34.09
CA ARG A 72 8.01 20.31 -34.79
C ARG A 72 9.40 20.91 -35.00
N SER A 73 10.45 20.30 -34.45
CA SER A 73 11.83 20.78 -34.58
C SER A 73 12.40 20.61 -35.99
N GLY A 74 11.86 19.66 -36.75
CA GLY A 74 12.39 19.26 -38.04
C GLY A 74 13.71 18.49 -37.95
N LEU A 75 14.08 18.04 -36.73
CA LEU A 75 15.29 17.23 -36.53
C LEU A 75 14.95 15.74 -36.56
N ALA A 76 15.85 14.93 -37.07
CA ALA A 76 15.81 13.47 -37.02
C ALA A 76 16.38 12.91 -35.70
N GLY A 77 17.22 13.68 -35.00
CA GLY A 77 17.80 13.27 -33.73
C GLY A 77 18.55 14.40 -33.05
N VAL A 78 18.68 14.28 -31.74
CA VAL A 78 19.48 15.16 -30.87
C VAL A 78 20.42 14.26 -30.07
N TYR A 79 21.71 14.57 -30.10
CA TYR A 79 22.73 13.78 -29.40
C TYR A 79 23.51 14.66 -28.43
N VAL A 80 23.62 14.20 -27.20
CA VAL A 80 24.49 14.83 -26.19
C VAL A 80 25.75 13.99 -26.06
N LEU A 81 26.89 14.58 -26.40
CA LEU A 81 28.19 14.00 -26.28
C LEU A 81 28.91 14.54 -25.05
N ARG A 82 29.66 13.69 -24.35
CA ARG A 82 30.44 14.10 -23.18
C ARG A 82 31.45 15.21 -23.53
N ASP A 83 32.07 15.10 -24.68
CA ASP A 83 33.00 16.08 -25.29
C ASP A 83 32.99 15.84 -26.80
N THR A 84 32.84 16.86 -27.59
CA THR A 84 32.83 16.79 -29.06
C THR A 84 34.23 16.85 -29.69
N ARG A 85 35.24 17.26 -28.91
CA ARG A 85 36.63 17.39 -29.40
C ARG A 85 37.18 16.05 -29.82
N GLY A 86 37.66 15.99 -31.06
CA GLY A 86 38.25 14.78 -31.65
C GLY A 86 37.22 13.68 -31.96
N VAL A 87 35.93 14.00 -31.93
CA VAL A 87 34.86 13.08 -32.30
C VAL A 87 34.51 13.25 -33.78
N THR A 88 34.36 12.12 -34.46
CA THR A 88 33.91 12.02 -35.85
C THR A 88 32.46 11.52 -35.87
N ALA A 89 31.57 12.26 -36.50
CA ALA A 89 30.22 11.80 -36.80
C ALA A 89 30.20 11.17 -38.21
N THR A 90 29.60 10.00 -38.34
CA THR A 90 29.48 9.25 -39.60
C THR A 90 27.99 9.00 -39.90
N TYR A 91 27.63 9.29 -41.14
CA TYR A 91 26.32 9.02 -41.72
C TYR A 91 26.46 7.96 -42.82
N THR A 92 25.56 6.99 -42.82
CA THR A 92 25.52 5.95 -43.83
C THR A 92 24.38 6.24 -44.80
N ALA A 93 24.69 6.58 -46.02
CA ALA A 93 23.72 6.80 -47.08
C ALA A 93 23.06 5.49 -47.55
N ALA A 94 21.90 5.59 -48.18
CA ALA A 94 21.14 4.45 -48.70
C ALA A 94 21.94 3.65 -49.76
N SER A 95 22.86 4.30 -50.47
CA SER A 95 23.74 3.62 -51.43
C SER A 95 25.09 4.33 -51.54
N SER A 96 26.11 3.59 -52.01
CA SER A 96 27.43 4.17 -52.28
C SER A 96 27.43 5.16 -53.45
N SER A 97 26.41 5.16 -54.29
CA SER A 97 26.23 6.09 -55.44
C SER A 97 25.38 7.32 -55.09
N ALA A 98 24.73 7.35 -53.91
CA ALA A 98 23.94 8.51 -53.50
C ALA A 98 24.78 9.77 -53.45
N SER A 99 24.22 10.92 -53.86
CA SER A 99 24.89 12.22 -53.68
C SER A 99 24.71 12.66 -52.23
N VAL A 100 25.82 12.85 -51.50
CA VAL A 100 25.79 13.30 -50.11
C VAL A 100 26.52 14.61 -49.99
N ASN A 101 25.94 15.57 -49.28
CA ASN A 101 26.61 16.81 -48.89
C ASN A 101 26.32 17.09 -47.41
N TRP A 102 27.29 17.61 -46.66
CA TRP A 102 27.19 17.98 -45.28
C TRP A 102 27.23 19.50 -45.11
N LYS A 103 26.29 19.97 -44.32
CA LYS A 103 26.22 21.37 -43.88
C LYS A 103 26.15 21.42 -42.36
N ARG A 104 26.60 22.50 -41.78
CA ARG A 104 26.40 22.82 -40.35
C ARG A 104 25.59 24.10 -40.20
N PHE A 105 24.80 24.18 -39.12
CA PHE A 105 24.05 25.39 -38.82
C PHE A 105 24.14 25.69 -37.31
N SER A 106 24.13 26.97 -36.99
CA SER A 106 24.11 27.47 -35.63
C SER A 106 22.66 27.64 -35.13
N THR A 107 22.49 28.33 -34.00
CA THR A 107 21.19 28.70 -33.41
C THR A 107 20.29 29.51 -34.37
N LEU A 108 20.81 30.00 -35.49
CA LEU A 108 20.04 30.69 -36.52
C LEU A 108 19.21 29.78 -37.40
N GLY A 109 19.44 28.46 -37.31
CA GLY A 109 18.72 27.43 -38.05
C GLY A 109 19.30 27.04 -39.39
N GLY A 110 18.75 25.99 -39.99
CA GLY A 110 19.24 25.38 -41.23
C GLY A 110 19.17 26.24 -42.48
N GLY A 111 18.33 27.32 -42.48
CA GLY A 111 18.31 28.29 -43.56
C GLY A 111 19.61 29.11 -43.71
N PHE A 112 20.48 29.07 -42.70
CA PHE A 112 21.82 29.69 -42.67
C PHE A 112 22.93 28.63 -42.63
N ALA A 113 22.65 27.43 -43.07
CA ALA A 113 23.63 26.33 -43.05
C ALA A 113 24.76 26.54 -44.06
N GLU A 114 25.98 26.29 -43.61
CA GLU A 114 27.21 26.38 -44.37
C GLU A 114 27.77 24.98 -44.72
N ASP A 115 28.33 24.81 -45.91
CA ASP A 115 28.96 23.57 -46.32
C ASP A 115 30.16 23.22 -45.43
N VAL A 116 30.30 21.93 -45.10
CA VAL A 116 31.36 21.39 -44.26
C VAL A 116 32.15 20.35 -45.07
N ALA A 117 33.47 20.43 -44.98
CA ALA A 117 34.33 19.41 -45.58
C ALA A 117 34.13 18.08 -44.87
N PHE A 118 33.88 17.03 -45.60
CA PHE A 118 33.68 15.67 -45.10
C PHE A 118 34.52 14.65 -45.88
N THR A 119 34.73 13.50 -45.31
CA THR A 119 35.38 12.36 -45.98
C THR A 119 34.33 11.34 -46.37
N ARG A 120 34.52 10.65 -47.48
CA ARG A 120 33.61 9.62 -47.95
C ARG A 120 34.32 8.31 -48.20
N ASN A 121 33.69 7.20 -47.76
CA ASN A 121 34.16 5.84 -48.04
C ASN A 121 32.91 4.97 -48.35
N GLY A 122 32.70 4.71 -49.65
CA GLY A 122 31.50 4.00 -50.10
C GLY A 122 30.19 4.73 -49.76
N ALA A 123 29.33 4.08 -48.99
CA ALA A 123 28.07 4.66 -48.48
C ALA A 123 28.28 5.56 -47.26
N GLU A 124 29.39 5.42 -46.55
CA GLU A 124 29.67 6.19 -45.34
C GLU A 124 30.32 7.55 -45.68
N SER A 125 29.82 8.58 -44.99
CA SER A 125 30.41 9.92 -45.04
C SER A 125 30.61 10.44 -43.61
N SER A 126 31.74 11.10 -43.34
CA SER A 126 32.17 11.45 -42.00
C SER A 126 32.66 12.90 -41.92
N VAL A 127 32.32 13.55 -40.80
CA VAL A 127 32.72 14.89 -40.47
C VAL A 127 33.33 14.97 -39.08
N GLN A 128 34.37 15.78 -38.90
CA GLN A 128 34.87 16.15 -37.57
C GLN A 128 33.90 17.13 -36.94
N LEU A 129 33.47 16.84 -35.68
CA LEU A 129 32.58 17.74 -34.94
C LEU A 129 33.32 19.02 -34.52
N THR A 130 32.54 20.08 -34.32
CA THR A 130 33.02 21.34 -33.73
C THR A 130 33.13 21.19 -32.21
N ASP A 131 33.89 22.08 -31.57
CA ASP A 131 34.08 22.09 -30.11
C ASP A 131 32.86 22.65 -29.33
N THR A 132 31.80 23.07 -30.05
CA THR A 132 30.61 23.69 -29.49
C THR A 132 29.34 23.00 -29.98
N ASP A 133 28.20 23.31 -29.34
CA ASP A 133 26.88 22.89 -29.83
C ASP A 133 26.68 23.28 -31.28
N MET A 134 26.21 22.34 -32.09
CA MET A 134 26.05 22.58 -33.52
C MET A 134 24.99 21.69 -34.15
N GLY A 135 24.21 22.26 -35.07
CA GLY A 135 23.36 21.51 -35.97
C GLY A 135 24.08 21.02 -37.20
N TYR A 136 23.76 19.81 -37.65
CA TYR A 136 24.28 19.23 -38.91
C TYR A 136 23.09 18.86 -39.79
N LEU A 137 23.21 19.28 -41.07
CA LEU A 137 22.26 18.98 -42.11
C LEU A 137 22.90 18.12 -43.17
N ILE A 138 22.34 16.97 -43.44
CA ILE A 138 22.81 16.03 -44.46
C ILE A 138 21.83 16.06 -45.61
N GLU A 139 22.34 16.39 -46.79
CA GLU A 139 21.57 16.33 -48.03
C GLU A 139 21.96 15.02 -48.76
N GLU A 140 21.01 14.13 -48.92
CA GLU A 140 21.16 12.87 -49.69
C GLU A 140 20.15 12.84 -50.82
N ASP A 141 20.62 12.85 -52.08
CA ASP A 141 19.78 12.84 -53.30
C ASP A 141 18.61 13.87 -53.23
N GLY A 142 18.88 15.06 -52.67
CA GLY A 142 17.91 16.14 -52.54
C GLY A 142 17.00 16.05 -51.30
N ARG A 143 17.11 15.01 -50.45
CA ARG A 143 16.44 14.93 -49.14
C ARG A 143 17.35 15.50 -48.07
N GLN A 144 16.77 16.26 -47.18
CA GLN A 144 17.49 16.86 -46.06
C GLN A 144 17.14 16.11 -44.75
N THR A 145 18.16 15.76 -43.98
CA THR A 145 18.06 15.17 -42.65
C THR A 145 18.90 16.00 -41.69
N ALA A 146 18.26 16.55 -40.64
CA ALA A 146 18.94 17.44 -39.70
C ALA A 146 19.10 16.80 -38.34
N PHE A 147 20.22 17.05 -37.69
CA PHE A 147 20.57 16.60 -36.36
C PHE A 147 21.13 17.73 -35.54
N TRP A 148 20.98 17.68 -34.22
CA TRP A 148 21.60 18.62 -33.30
C TRP A 148 22.57 17.89 -32.37
N ILE A 149 23.79 18.39 -32.23
CA ILE A 149 24.83 17.84 -31.37
C ILE A 149 25.10 18.82 -30.24
N VAL A 150 25.06 18.35 -29.02
CA VAL A 150 25.35 19.12 -27.79
C VAL A 150 26.73 18.67 -27.27
N ASN A 151 27.60 19.62 -27.01
CA ASN A 151 28.83 19.42 -26.28
C ASN A 151 28.63 19.61 -24.79
N TYR A 152 28.51 18.52 -24.03
CA TYR A 152 28.24 18.57 -22.63
C TYR A 152 29.30 19.32 -21.79
N THR A 153 30.54 19.44 -22.27
CA THR A 153 31.59 20.18 -21.56
C THR A 153 31.24 21.67 -21.35
N ASP A 154 30.37 22.22 -22.18
CA ASP A 154 29.90 23.61 -22.07
C ASP A 154 28.73 23.75 -21.09
N HIS A 155 28.20 22.61 -20.62
CA HIS A 155 26.99 22.52 -19.82
C HIS A 155 27.15 21.67 -18.56
N ILE A 156 28.34 21.53 -18.01
CA ILE A 156 28.61 20.66 -16.85
C ILE A 156 27.69 21.02 -15.68
N CYS A 157 27.02 20.02 -15.12
CA CYS A 157 26.26 20.14 -13.88
C CYS A 157 27.20 19.98 -12.67
N ARG A 158 27.14 20.88 -11.73
CA ARG A 158 27.88 20.83 -10.47
C ARG A 158 26.90 20.99 -9.31
N LEU A 159 26.90 20.03 -8.41
CA LEU A 159 26.18 20.09 -7.15
C LEU A 159 27.20 20.42 -6.08
N ASN A 160 26.97 21.49 -5.30
CA ASN A 160 27.90 21.97 -4.28
C ASN A 160 27.46 21.56 -2.88
N ALA A 161 26.18 21.78 -2.54
CA ALA A 161 25.59 21.46 -1.25
C ALA A 161 24.08 21.20 -1.36
N LEU A 162 23.56 20.43 -0.41
CA LEU A 162 22.14 20.18 -0.21
C LEU A 162 21.79 20.45 1.25
N GLU A 163 20.91 21.38 1.51
CA GLU A 163 20.49 21.77 2.85
C GLU A 163 19.03 21.41 3.09
N VAL A 164 18.73 20.89 4.29
CA VAL A 164 17.35 20.69 4.75
C VAL A 164 16.81 22.02 5.22
N MET A 165 15.69 22.46 4.71
CA MET A 165 15.01 23.69 5.10
C MET A 165 14.16 23.45 6.35
N PRO A 166 14.04 24.47 7.26
CA PRO A 166 13.26 24.31 8.50
C PRO A 166 11.75 24.30 8.30
N GLU A 167 11.27 24.60 7.10
CA GLU A 167 9.83 24.71 6.75
C GLU A 167 9.19 23.36 6.40
N ALA A 168 9.77 22.25 6.82
CA ALA A 168 9.16 20.93 6.69
C ALA A 168 7.83 20.87 7.49
N ASP A 169 6.79 20.39 6.86
CA ASP A 169 5.50 20.14 7.49
C ASP A 169 5.19 18.63 7.61
N CYS A 170 3.96 18.28 8.01
CA CYS A 170 3.56 16.88 8.17
C CYS A 170 3.45 16.11 6.84
N THR A 171 3.52 16.79 5.69
CA THR A 171 3.29 16.21 4.37
C THR A 171 4.46 16.37 3.42
N SER A 172 5.27 17.39 3.62
CA SER A 172 6.37 17.74 2.70
C SER A 172 7.64 18.14 3.44
N ALA A 173 8.77 17.76 2.86
CA ALA A 173 10.09 18.26 3.21
C ALA A 173 10.58 19.22 2.12
N ALA A 174 11.24 20.29 2.52
CA ALA A 174 11.86 21.27 1.64
C ALA A 174 13.39 21.17 1.75
N LEU A 175 14.04 21.16 0.59
CA LEU A 175 15.50 21.12 0.47
C LEU A 175 15.95 22.30 -0.38
N LYS A 176 17.12 22.84 -0.08
CA LYS A 176 17.76 23.89 -0.86
C LYS A 176 19.01 23.33 -1.52
N LEU A 177 19.03 23.38 -2.85
CA LEU A 177 20.20 23.04 -3.63
C LEU A 177 21.06 24.28 -3.85
N ASP A 178 22.36 24.16 -3.54
CA ASP A 178 23.41 25.00 -4.06
C ASP A 178 24.11 24.23 -5.19
N GLY A 179 24.03 24.76 -6.41
CA GLY A 179 24.59 24.11 -7.57
C GLY A 179 24.59 25.02 -8.79
N GLU A 180 25.35 24.62 -9.79
CA GLU A 180 25.49 25.32 -11.06
C GLU A 180 25.22 24.36 -12.22
N ALA A 181 24.31 24.75 -13.13
CA ALA A 181 24.14 24.09 -14.40
C ALA A 181 23.64 25.08 -15.45
N ALA A 182 24.38 25.23 -16.53
CA ALA A 182 23.91 25.98 -17.67
C ALA A 182 22.70 25.27 -18.30
N ARG A 183 21.76 26.04 -18.83
CA ARG A 183 20.66 25.46 -19.62
C ARG A 183 21.22 24.75 -20.84
N MET A 184 20.69 23.60 -21.12
CA MET A 184 21.00 22.86 -22.33
C MET A 184 19.84 23.04 -23.30
N ASN A 185 20.13 23.50 -24.51
CA ASN A 185 19.13 23.67 -25.54
C ASN A 185 19.57 22.95 -26.81
N TYR A 186 18.62 22.47 -27.56
CA TYR A 186 18.79 22.19 -29.00
C TYR A 186 17.94 23.15 -29.80
N TYR A 187 18.34 23.34 -31.06
CA TYR A 187 17.62 24.27 -31.92
C TYR A 187 17.04 23.50 -33.11
N GLY A 188 15.78 23.70 -33.36
CA GLY A 188 15.11 23.15 -34.53
C GLY A 188 15.69 23.71 -35.82
N ILE A 189 15.33 23.09 -36.95
CA ILE A 189 15.80 23.54 -38.28
C ILE A 189 15.46 25.00 -38.58
N ASN A 190 14.44 25.55 -37.94
CA ASN A 190 14.04 26.95 -38.05
C ASN A 190 14.71 27.87 -37.01
N GLY A 191 15.61 27.37 -36.18
CA GLY A 191 16.28 28.13 -35.14
C GLY A 191 15.50 28.25 -33.84
N ASP A 192 14.36 27.56 -33.69
CA ASP A 192 13.56 27.58 -32.48
C ASP A 192 14.26 26.82 -31.32
N PRO A 193 14.54 27.49 -30.19
CA PRO A 193 15.18 26.85 -29.05
C PRO A 193 14.23 25.90 -28.31
N ARG A 194 14.76 24.78 -27.85
CA ARG A 194 14.07 23.80 -27.02
C ARG A 194 14.98 23.32 -25.92
N GLU A 195 14.50 23.39 -24.70
CA GLU A 195 15.27 22.99 -23.53
C GLU A 195 15.39 21.46 -23.45
N ILE A 196 16.57 21.01 -23.09
CA ILE A 196 16.86 19.61 -22.79
C ILE A 196 16.74 19.44 -21.28
N ASP A 197 15.81 18.59 -20.85
CA ASP A 197 15.70 18.22 -19.46
C ASP A 197 16.96 17.49 -18.98
N ARG A 198 17.51 17.94 -17.85
CA ARG A 198 18.74 17.42 -17.29
C ARG A 198 18.50 16.34 -16.24
N GLY A 199 17.36 16.30 -15.58
CA GLY A 199 16.99 15.34 -14.57
C GLY A 199 18.06 15.09 -13.48
N LEU A 200 17.72 15.25 -12.23
CA LEU A 200 18.53 14.84 -11.08
C LEU A 200 17.84 13.69 -10.39
N THR A 201 18.56 12.85 -9.68
CA THR A 201 17.94 11.79 -8.86
C THR A 201 18.08 12.16 -7.39
N LEU A 202 16.92 12.33 -6.73
CA LEU A 202 16.82 12.51 -5.29
C LEU A 202 16.57 11.14 -4.64
N SER A 203 17.40 10.77 -3.66
CA SER A 203 17.22 9.54 -2.89
C SER A 203 17.24 9.81 -1.39
N TYR A 204 16.38 9.12 -0.64
CA TYR A 204 16.29 9.20 0.82
C TYR A 204 15.54 7.99 1.37
N HIS A 205 15.71 7.70 2.67
CA HIS A 205 14.94 6.67 3.34
C HIS A 205 13.64 7.25 3.90
N THR A 206 12.59 6.47 3.82
CA THR A 206 11.30 6.71 4.47
C THR A 206 10.70 5.39 4.91
N GLN A 207 9.54 5.41 5.56
CA GLN A 207 8.81 4.19 5.88
C GLN A 207 7.58 4.04 5.01
N THR A 208 7.24 2.79 4.70
CA THR A 208 6.00 2.40 4.04
C THR A 208 5.30 1.33 4.86
N TYR A 209 3.97 1.42 4.93
CA TYR A 209 3.18 0.38 5.59
C TYR A 209 2.99 -0.81 4.65
N ASN A 210 3.34 -1.99 5.14
CA ASN A 210 3.09 -3.26 4.48
C ASN A 210 1.89 -3.93 5.12
N GLU A 211 0.86 -4.16 4.35
CA GLU A 211 -0.37 -4.83 4.78
C GLU A 211 -0.07 -6.21 5.38
N GLY A 212 -0.68 -6.51 6.53
CA GLY A 212 -0.67 -7.85 7.11
C GLY A 212 -1.56 -8.82 6.33
N ALA A 213 -1.57 -10.09 6.72
CA ALA A 213 -2.58 -11.03 6.25
C ALA A 213 -3.97 -10.59 6.69
N GLU A 214 -5.04 -11.09 6.04
CA GLU A 214 -6.42 -10.77 6.41
C GLU A 214 -6.67 -10.94 7.91
N GLY A 215 -7.13 -9.89 8.57
CA GLY A 215 -7.37 -9.85 10.02
C GLY A 215 -6.12 -9.70 10.88
N THR A 216 -4.96 -9.41 10.30
CA THR A 216 -3.72 -9.14 11.06
C THR A 216 -3.17 -7.75 10.76
N LEU A 217 -2.55 -7.14 11.78
CA LEU A 217 -1.87 -5.85 11.61
C LEU A 217 -0.59 -6.05 10.78
N GLY A 218 -0.32 -5.11 9.87
CA GLY A 218 0.93 -5.01 9.13
C GLY A 218 2.02 -4.28 9.91
N SER A 219 3.08 -3.88 9.22
CA SER A 219 4.20 -3.15 9.80
C SER A 219 4.69 -2.01 8.92
N PHE A 220 5.36 -1.03 9.53
CA PHE A 220 6.10 0.00 8.80
C PHE A 220 7.53 -0.48 8.57
N ASP A 221 7.94 -0.58 7.29
CA ASP A 221 9.30 -0.96 6.91
C ASP A 221 10.02 0.23 6.28
N THR A 222 11.29 0.41 6.65
CA THR A 222 12.14 1.45 6.07
C THR A 222 12.56 1.06 4.65
N VAL A 223 12.30 1.93 3.69
CA VAL A 223 12.64 1.76 2.28
C VAL A 223 13.44 2.92 1.74
N LEU A 224 14.32 2.65 0.79
CA LEU A 224 14.97 3.68 0.00
C LEU A 224 14.01 4.15 -1.10
N THR A 225 13.75 5.44 -1.14
CA THR A 225 12.96 6.09 -2.20
C THR A 225 13.89 6.83 -3.13
N GLU A 226 13.71 6.64 -4.43
CA GLU A 226 14.42 7.35 -5.48
C GLU A 226 13.41 8.01 -6.42
N THR A 227 13.64 9.29 -6.71
CA THR A 227 12.75 10.07 -7.58
C THR A 227 13.58 10.96 -8.51
N ASP A 228 13.24 10.92 -9.79
CA ASP A 228 13.80 11.85 -10.74
C ASP A 228 13.10 13.20 -10.64
N ILE A 229 13.89 14.25 -10.51
CA ILE A 229 13.42 15.62 -10.40
C ILE A 229 14.08 16.48 -11.49
N PRO A 230 13.40 17.51 -12.03
CA PRO A 230 14.04 18.45 -12.94
C PRO A 230 15.14 19.23 -12.20
N TYR A 231 16.19 19.60 -12.93
CA TYR A 231 17.20 20.48 -12.35
C TYR A 231 16.55 21.82 -11.98
N THR A 232 16.74 22.23 -10.74
CA THR A 232 16.39 23.57 -10.24
C THR A 232 17.54 24.12 -9.41
N ASN A 233 17.78 25.41 -9.49
CA ASN A 233 18.68 26.10 -8.57
C ASN A 233 17.82 26.81 -7.53
N GLY A 234 17.58 26.14 -6.40
CA GLY A 234 16.69 26.66 -5.37
C GLY A 234 16.03 25.55 -4.56
N GLU A 235 14.74 25.71 -4.31
CA GLU A 235 13.99 24.78 -3.46
C GLU A 235 13.52 23.53 -4.22
N ILE A 236 13.68 22.40 -3.56
CA ILE A 236 13.20 21.08 -3.96
C ILE A 236 12.24 20.62 -2.89
N HIS A 237 11.03 20.25 -3.28
CA HIS A 237 10.02 19.67 -2.39
C HIS A 237 9.85 18.18 -2.67
N CYS A 238 9.77 17.40 -1.61
CA CYS A 238 9.48 15.98 -1.68
C CYS A 238 8.52 15.58 -0.55
N PRO A 239 7.87 14.40 -0.62
CA PRO A 239 7.08 13.89 0.50
C PRO A 239 7.91 13.82 1.77
N ALA A 240 7.32 14.22 2.90
CA ALA A 240 8.00 14.21 4.20
C ALA A 240 8.35 12.76 4.58
N PRO A 241 9.59 12.47 4.97
CA PRO A 241 10.00 11.13 5.40
C PRO A 241 9.37 10.78 6.76
N LEU A 242 9.00 9.50 6.93
CA LEU A 242 8.41 8.96 8.16
C LEU A 242 9.46 8.43 9.15
N CYS A 243 10.75 8.51 8.79
CA CYS A 243 11.89 8.18 9.67
C CYS A 243 13.02 9.18 9.46
N ASP A 244 13.93 9.25 10.41
CA ASP A 244 15.13 10.08 10.29
C ASP A 244 15.95 9.70 9.08
N THR A 245 16.33 10.67 8.26
CA THR A 245 17.00 10.41 6.98
C THR A 245 17.97 11.51 6.57
N GLN A 246 18.85 11.16 5.64
CA GLN A 246 19.64 12.11 4.85
C GLN A 246 19.15 12.05 3.41
N PHE A 247 19.07 13.19 2.77
CA PHE A 247 18.76 13.29 1.36
C PHE A 247 20.04 13.31 0.55
N THR A 248 20.11 12.50 -0.49
CA THR A 248 21.21 12.50 -1.45
C THR A 248 20.68 12.90 -2.81
N LEU A 249 21.29 13.93 -3.38
CA LEU A 249 20.99 14.40 -4.73
C LEU A 249 22.14 14.04 -5.64
N THR A 250 21.85 13.28 -6.69
CA THR A 250 22.83 12.83 -7.67
C THR A 250 22.69 13.61 -8.96
N GLY A 251 23.80 14.12 -9.46
CA GLY A 251 23.95 14.96 -10.64
C GLY A 251 23.43 14.30 -11.89
N ASP A 252 23.27 15.11 -12.94
CA ASP A 252 22.27 14.91 -13.97
C ASP A 252 22.38 13.57 -14.74
N ARG A 253 21.28 13.22 -15.39
CA ARG A 253 21.13 11.96 -16.13
C ARG A 253 22.26 11.68 -17.14
N PHE A 254 22.89 12.74 -17.70
CA PHE A 254 24.01 12.59 -18.64
C PHE A 254 25.27 12.11 -17.92
N GLN A 255 25.61 12.79 -16.82
CA GLN A 255 26.74 12.39 -15.99
C GLN A 255 26.54 10.98 -15.41
N GLN A 256 25.30 10.64 -15.04
CA GLN A 256 24.98 9.30 -14.53
C GLN A 256 25.25 8.21 -15.60
N VAL A 257 24.79 8.41 -16.83
CA VAL A 257 25.04 7.48 -17.95
C VAL A 257 26.55 7.29 -18.20
N TRP A 258 27.35 8.33 -18.03
CA TRP A 258 28.80 8.24 -18.22
C TRP A 258 29.58 7.79 -16.99
N GLY A 259 28.90 7.58 -15.84
CA GLY A 259 29.52 7.23 -14.57
C GLY A 259 30.37 8.37 -13.99
N GLU A 260 30.01 9.63 -14.25
CA GLU A 260 30.72 10.84 -13.84
C GLU A 260 29.85 11.72 -12.90
N ALA A 261 28.67 11.25 -12.49
CA ALA A 261 27.78 12.00 -11.65
C ALA A 261 28.41 12.29 -10.27
N ASN A 262 28.36 13.56 -9.86
CA ASN A 262 28.65 13.91 -8.48
C ASN A 262 27.36 13.88 -7.64
N SER A 263 27.51 13.58 -6.35
CA SER A 263 26.39 13.55 -5.41
C SER A 263 26.70 14.47 -4.24
N VAL A 264 25.65 15.07 -3.71
CA VAL A 264 25.68 15.84 -2.45
C VAL A 264 24.64 15.27 -1.49
N THR A 265 25.03 15.20 -0.22
CA THR A 265 24.16 14.64 0.83
C THR A 265 23.90 15.73 1.90
N SER A 266 22.66 15.83 2.34
CA SER A 266 22.24 16.77 3.37
C SER A 266 22.71 16.33 4.76
N ALA A 267 22.58 17.21 5.75
CA ALA A 267 22.52 16.82 7.14
C ALA A 267 21.31 15.90 7.38
N THR A 268 21.34 15.13 8.48
CA THR A 268 20.20 14.29 8.87
C THR A 268 19.00 15.17 9.23
N MET A 269 17.88 14.93 8.56
CA MET A 269 16.57 15.47 8.92
C MET A 269 15.94 14.56 9.97
N GLN A 270 15.51 15.15 11.09
CA GLN A 270 14.66 14.46 12.05
C GLN A 270 13.24 14.40 11.50
N ALA A 271 12.65 13.22 11.48
CA ALA A 271 11.30 13.04 10.99
C ALA A 271 10.26 13.73 11.90
N THR A 272 9.39 14.53 11.32
CA THR A 272 8.25 15.13 12.01
C THR A 272 6.93 14.56 11.49
N ALA A 273 6.91 14.13 10.24
CA ALA A 273 5.77 13.45 9.63
C ALA A 273 5.54 12.08 10.27
N ILE A 274 4.28 11.74 10.46
CA ILE A 274 3.85 10.48 11.08
C ILE A 274 2.77 9.80 10.24
N ASP A 275 2.70 8.49 10.36
CA ASP A 275 1.58 7.68 9.88
C ASP A 275 1.27 6.59 10.92
N ALA A 276 0.00 6.16 10.96
CA ALA A 276 -0.45 5.07 11.81
C ALA A 276 -1.56 4.28 11.11
N ARG A 277 -1.56 2.96 11.34
CA ARG A 277 -2.57 2.03 10.86
C ARG A 277 -3.12 1.27 12.04
N ALA A 278 -4.42 1.01 12.05
CA ALA A 278 -5.08 0.33 13.14
C ALA A 278 -6.02 -0.75 12.60
N ILE A 279 -6.22 -1.80 13.40
CA ILE A 279 -7.18 -2.87 13.14
C ILE A 279 -7.98 -3.18 14.40
N ALA A 280 -9.14 -3.80 14.23
CA ALA A 280 -9.95 -4.34 15.31
C ALA A 280 -10.39 -5.77 14.96
N VAL A 281 -10.10 -6.71 15.82
CA VAL A 281 -10.42 -8.14 15.64
C VAL A 281 -11.31 -8.61 16.76
N GLN A 282 -12.53 -9.06 16.40
CA GLN A 282 -13.49 -9.56 17.38
C GLN A 282 -13.28 -11.06 17.60
N GLU A 283 -13.19 -11.46 18.86
CA GLU A 283 -13.19 -12.86 19.27
C GLU A 283 -14.50 -13.54 18.87
N GLN A 284 -14.40 -14.65 18.16
CA GLN A 284 -15.56 -15.43 17.76
C GLN A 284 -15.92 -16.45 18.84
N ARG A 285 -17.19 -16.43 19.28
CA ARG A 285 -17.74 -17.44 20.19
C ARG A 285 -18.57 -18.42 19.40
N ASP A 286 -18.39 -19.70 19.66
CA ASP A 286 -19.14 -20.79 19.02
C ASP A 286 -20.12 -21.42 20.04
N ALA A 287 -21.26 -20.76 20.23
CA ALA A 287 -22.36 -21.25 21.03
C ALA A 287 -23.59 -21.42 20.14
N ASP A 288 -24.06 -22.68 20.05
CA ASP A 288 -25.15 -23.07 19.15
C ASP A 288 -26.53 -22.53 19.60
N ASN A 289 -26.65 -22.16 20.88
CA ASN A 289 -27.86 -21.62 21.50
C ASN A 289 -27.82 -20.10 21.72
N GLU A 290 -26.73 -19.43 21.30
CA GLU A 290 -26.66 -17.98 21.30
C GLU A 290 -27.38 -17.41 20.08
N GLN A 291 -28.31 -16.49 20.29
CA GLN A 291 -28.97 -15.78 19.20
C GLN A 291 -28.00 -14.78 18.60
N LYS A 292 -27.31 -15.17 17.53
CA LYS A 292 -26.45 -14.26 16.77
C LYS A 292 -27.32 -13.21 16.10
N THR A 293 -27.05 -11.97 16.35
CA THR A 293 -27.59 -10.90 15.51
C THR A 293 -26.93 -11.09 14.14
N THR A 294 -27.70 -11.05 13.06
CA THR A 294 -27.15 -10.77 11.73
C THR A 294 -26.59 -9.36 11.81
N ALA A 295 -25.33 -9.24 12.29
CA ALA A 295 -24.58 -8.00 12.13
C ALA A 295 -24.46 -7.79 10.62
N ASP A 296 -24.77 -6.60 10.17
CA ASP A 296 -24.39 -6.19 8.82
C ASP A 296 -22.90 -6.52 8.67
N THR A 297 -22.55 -7.23 7.61
CA THR A 297 -21.17 -7.64 7.34
C THR A 297 -20.26 -6.42 7.43
N GLY A 298 -19.38 -6.40 8.43
CA GLY A 298 -18.43 -5.31 8.68
C GLY A 298 -18.65 -4.50 9.95
N THR A 299 -19.69 -4.77 10.78
CA THR A 299 -19.87 -4.12 12.08
C THR A 299 -19.38 -5.02 13.21
N LEU A 300 -18.68 -4.43 14.19
CA LEU A 300 -18.27 -5.10 15.41
C LEU A 300 -19.43 -5.13 16.42
N GLY A 301 -19.41 -6.12 17.33
CA GLY A 301 -20.41 -6.21 18.38
C GLY A 301 -21.27 -7.45 18.30
N GLY A 302 -22.53 -7.34 18.73
CA GLY A 302 -23.51 -8.44 18.72
C GLY A 302 -24.05 -8.77 20.10
N SER A 303 -23.98 -10.04 20.52
CA SER A 303 -24.41 -10.52 21.82
C SER A 303 -23.29 -10.37 22.86
N ALA A 304 -23.53 -9.65 23.95
CA ALA A 304 -22.56 -9.50 25.03
C ALA A 304 -22.37 -10.80 25.85
N PRO A 305 -21.16 -10.99 26.44
CA PRO A 305 -19.97 -10.13 26.35
C PRO A 305 -19.32 -10.17 24.97
N VAL A 306 -18.84 -9.02 24.45
CA VAL A 306 -18.09 -8.96 23.18
C VAL A 306 -16.65 -8.58 23.49
N THR A 307 -15.71 -9.43 23.15
CA THR A 307 -14.28 -9.17 23.32
C THR A 307 -13.67 -8.81 21.96
N ILE A 308 -12.99 -7.67 21.91
CA ILE A 308 -12.33 -7.15 20.71
C ILE A 308 -10.90 -6.79 21.07
N GLU A 309 -9.98 -7.22 20.25
CA GLU A 309 -8.60 -6.80 20.25
C GLU A 309 -8.42 -5.66 19.24
N PHE A 310 -7.92 -4.54 19.71
CA PHE A 310 -7.55 -3.38 18.93
C PHE A 310 -6.04 -3.29 18.90
N ALA A 311 -5.46 -3.16 17.70
CA ALA A 311 -4.02 -3.05 17.53
C ALA A 311 -3.65 -1.96 16.53
N ALA A 312 -2.56 -1.24 16.77
CA ALA A 312 -2.06 -0.17 15.93
C ALA A 312 -0.56 -0.32 15.63
N ALA A 313 -0.18 -0.08 14.38
CA ALA A 313 1.19 0.08 13.95
C ALA A 313 1.45 1.57 13.66
N THR A 314 2.63 2.06 14.03
CA THR A 314 3.00 3.45 13.92
C THR A 314 4.37 3.62 13.26
N SER A 315 4.58 4.74 12.55
CA SER A 315 5.89 5.13 12.06
C SER A 315 6.81 5.62 13.20
N ASP A 316 8.12 5.69 12.93
CA ASP A 316 9.16 5.95 13.95
C ASP A 316 9.01 7.28 14.68
N ALA A 317 8.49 8.31 14.02
CA ALA A 317 8.35 9.65 14.63
C ALA A 317 7.13 9.79 15.55
N VAL A 318 6.30 8.75 15.70
CA VAL A 318 5.17 8.72 16.63
C VAL A 318 5.68 8.57 18.06
N ILE A 319 5.36 9.52 18.91
CA ILE A 319 5.69 9.53 20.34
C ILE A 319 4.43 9.39 21.20
N TYR A 320 3.33 10.04 20.81
CA TYR A 320 2.05 9.96 21.51
C TYR A 320 1.14 9.00 20.78
N ARG A 321 0.55 8.09 21.53
CA ARG A 321 -0.38 7.07 21.02
C ARG A 321 -1.47 6.80 22.03
N GLU A 322 -2.72 6.75 21.58
CA GLU A 322 -3.84 6.61 22.47
C GLU A 322 -5.04 5.97 21.75
N TRP A 323 -5.59 4.91 22.32
CA TRP A 323 -6.93 4.43 22.01
C TRP A 323 -7.95 5.24 22.78
N GLN A 324 -8.95 5.74 22.10
CA GLN A 324 -10.06 6.50 22.68
C GLN A 324 -11.36 5.75 22.49
N PHE A 325 -12.11 5.60 23.60
CA PHE A 325 -13.43 4.96 23.63
C PHE A 325 -14.46 6.00 24.05
N ALA A 326 -15.56 6.15 23.30
CA ALA A 326 -16.61 7.13 23.55
C ALA A 326 -18.00 6.56 23.25
N ARG A 327 -19.04 7.16 23.86
CA ARG A 327 -20.43 6.85 23.56
C ARG A 327 -21.01 7.74 22.46
N ASP A 328 -20.31 8.78 22.06
CA ASP A 328 -20.68 9.67 20.97
C ASP A 328 -19.67 9.57 19.83
N ALA A 329 -20.14 9.72 18.57
CA ALA A 329 -19.32 9.58 17.37
C ALA A 329 -18.34 10.75 17.17
N GLU A 330 -18.59 11.87 17.80
CA GLU A 330 -17.79 13.08 17.74
C GLU A 330 -16.61 13.05 18.72
N PHE A 331 -16.64 12.12 19.68
CA PHE A 331 -15.66 12.00 20.77
C PHE A 331 -15.56 13.25 21.65
N ASP A 332 -16.69 13.93 21.88
CA ASP A 332 -16.76 15.09 22.78
C ASP A 332 -16.47 14.70 24.22
N LEU A 333 -16.94 13.50 24.62
CA LEU A 333 -16.65 12.89 25.91
C LEU A 333 -15.97 11.52 25.70
N ILE A 334 -14.74 11.41 26.16
CA ILE A 334 -13.98 10.17 26.06
C ILE A 334 -14.10 9.43 27.41
N ASP A 335 -14.72 8.26 27.37
CA ASP A 335 -14.99 7.43 28.56
C ASP A 335 -13.73 6.70 29.04
N LEU A 336 -12.87 6.23 28.08
CA LEU A 336 -11.66 5.48 28.37
C LEU A 336 -10.55 5.89 27.40
N ARG A 337 -9.33 6.05 27.93
CA ARG A 337 -8.10 6.29 27.18
C ARG A 337 -7.06 5.23 27.55
N VAL A 338 -6.44 4.63 26.53
CA VAL A 338 -5.40 3.61 26.72
C VAL A 338 -4.19 3.96 25.85
N ASN A 339 -3.03 4.17 26.51
CA ASN A 339 -1.79 4.62 25.86
C ASN A 339 -0.87 3.45 25.53
N GLU A 340 -1.41 2.47 24.80
CA GLU A 340 -0.72 1.26 24.37
C GLU A 340 -0.96 1.06 22.88
N ASP A 341 -0.11 0.28 22.22
CA ASP A 341 -0.31 -0.07 20.81
C ASP A 341 -1.42 -1.12 20.63
N GLU A 342 -1.60 -1.98 21.64
CA GLU A 342 -2.58 -3.06 21.65
C GLU A 342 -3.45 -2.97 22.90
N VAL A 343 -4.74 -3.16 22.74
CA VAL A 343 -5.70 -3.22 23.85
C VAL A 343 -6.79 -4.22 23.57
N THR A 344 -7.05 -5.11 24.53
CA THR A 344 -8.18 -6.02 24.52
C THR A 344 -9.29 -5.46 25.40
N GLN A 345 -10.45 -5.18 24.81
CA GLN A 345 -11.60 -4.63 25.52
C GLN A 345 -12.81 -5.55 25.42
N THR A 346 -13.44 -5.82 26.58
CA THR A 346 -14.70 -6.56 26.65
C THR A 346 -15.87 -5.62 26.89
N PHE A 347 -16.84 -5.64 26.00
CA PHE A 347 -18.04 -4.82 26.02
C PHE A 347 -19.19 -5.64 26.63
N ASN A 348 -19.60 -5.23 27.82
CA ASN A 348 -20.66 -5.90 28.63
C ASN A 348 -21.97 -5.11 28.71
N GLU A 349 -21.98 -3.87 28.19
CA GLU A 349 -23.14 -2.98 28.29
C GLU A 349 -23.80 -2.80 26.92
N TYR A 350 -25.13 -2.83 26.93
CA TYR A 350 -25.97 -2.50 25.78
C TYR A 350 -25.70 -1.09 25.26
N GLY A 351 -25.66 -0.96 23.94
CA GLY A 351 -25.52 0.32 23.25
C GLY A 351 -24.34 0.33 22.27
N THR A 352 -24.04 1.53 21.80
CA THR A 352 -22.97 1.77 20.84
C THR A 352 -21.76 2.37 21.53
N THR A 353 -20.58 1.86 21.21
CA THR A 353 -19.30 2.45 21.59
C THR A 353 -18.49 2.74 20.34
N TYR A 354 -17.93 3.92 20.24
CA TYR A 354 -17.03 4.34 19.17
C TYR A 354 -15.60 4.26 19.68
N VAL A 355 -14.72 3.71 18.84
CA VAL A 355 -13.31 3.51 19.20
C VAL A 355 -12.44 4.03 18.06
N ARG A 356 -11.41 4.81 18.41
CA ARG A 356 -10.40 5.28 17.45
C ARG A 356 -9.01 5.27 18.06
N PHE A 357 -8.01 5.19 17.21
CA PHE A 357 -6.61 5.38 17.59
C PHE A 357 -6.16 6.77 17.19
N VAL A 358 -5.45 7.47 18.07
CA VAL A 358 -4.87 8.79 17.81
C VAL A 358 -3.38 8.71 18.10
N ALA A 359 -2.57 9.24 17.19
CA ALA A 359 -1.13 9.31 17.34
C ALA A 359 -0.63 10.72 17.03
N GLY A 360 0.50 11.10 17.64
CA GLY A 360 1.12 12.40 17.48
C GLY A 360 2.64 12.34 17.56
N ASN A 361 3.31 13.31 16.93
CA ASN A 361 4.75 13.49 17.04
C ASN A 361 5.14 14.20 18.36
N SER A 362 6.44 14.28 18.65
CA SER A 362 6.98 14.87 19.88
C SER A 362 6.68 16.38 20.02
N ALA A 363 6.53 17.08 18.91
CA ALA A 363 6.28 18.53 18.90
C ALA A 363 4.77 18.86 18.98
N GLY A 364 3.88 17.88 18.82
CA GLY A 364 2.43 18.09 18.75
C GLY A 364 1.99 18.87 17.50
N THR A 365 2.82 18.89 16.46
CA THR A 365 2.56 19.60 15.20
C THR A 365 1.92 18.71 14.15
N CYS A 366 2.13 17.39 14.25
CA CYS A 366 1.54 16.40 13.37
C CYS A 366 0.77 15.38 14.20
N ASP A 367 -0.45 15.11 13.78
CA ASP A 367 -1.33 14.08 14.35
C ASP A 367 -1.97 13.24 13.25
N VAL A 368 -2.32 12.02 13.61
CA VAL A 368 -3.05 11.10 12.74
C VAL A 368 -4.11 10.38 13.58
N THR A 369 -5.28 10.22 13.00
CA THR A 369 -6.41 9.50 13.61
C THR A 369 -6.83 8.37 12.69
N SER A 370 -7.02 7.17 13.26
CA SER A 370 -7.53 6.01 12.52
C SER A 370 -8.97 6.18 12.07
N GLU A 371 -9.47 5.26 11.25
CA GLU A 371 -10.90 5.08 11.09
C GLU A 371 -11.58 4.81 12.43
N THR A 372 -12.83 5.23 12.56
CA THR A 372 -13.62 4.98 13.76
C THR A 372 -14.27 3.61 13.69
N TYR A 373 -13.97 2.76 14.66
CA TYR A 373 -14.63 1.47 14.85
C TYR A 373 -15.92 1.67 15.62
N THR A 374 -17.02 1.10 15.13
CA THR A 374 -18.31 1.15 15.79
C THR A 374 -18.65 -0.23 16.37
N VAL A 375 -18.78 -0.32 17.69
CA VAL A 375 -19.11 -1.54 18.42
C VAL A 375 -20.54 -1.45 18.94
N ASN A 376 -21.44 -2.32 18.45
CA ASN A 376 -22.85 -2.36 18.84
C ASN A 376 -23.16 -3.59 19.67
N VAL A 377 -23.54 -3.41 20.92
CA VAL A 377 -24.02 -4.47 21.80
C VAL A 377 -25.55 -4.46 21.82
N GLY A 378 -26.17 -5.58 21.44
CA GLY A 378 -27.61 -5.72 21.34
C GLY A 378 -28.31 -5.93 22.67
N GLU A 379 -29.64 -5.69 22.71
CA GLU A 379 -30.51 -5.94 23.86
C GLU A 379 -30.46 -7.42 24.29
N SER A 380 -30.69 -7.64 25.58
CA SER A 380 -30.72 -8.99 26.15
C SER A 380 -32.01 -9.74 25.83
N ARG A 381 -31.86 -11.06 25.66
CA ARG A 381 -32.99 -11.99 25.52
C ARG A 381 -32.64 -13.33 26.17
N LEU A 382 -33.65 -13.96 26.82
CA LEU A 382 -33.48 -15.28 27.45
C LEU A 382 -34.79 -16.04 27.32
N GLU A 383 -34.72 -17.21 26.66
CA GLU A 383 -35.87 -18.09 26.43
C GLU A 383 -35.49 -19.53 26.83
N CYS A 384 -36.44 -20.21 27.49
CA CYS A 384 -36.23 -21.56 27.97
C CYS A 384 -37.13 -22.54 27.20
N PRO A 385 -36.58 -23.61 26.60
CA PRO A 385 -37.42 -24.65 26.02
C PRO A 385 -38.11 -25.47 27.09
N ASN A 386 -39.30 -25.97 26.79
CA ASN A 386 -40.12 -26.75 27.74
C ASN A 386 -39.87 -28.27 27.65
N ALA A 387 -39.08 -28.75 26.71
CA ALA A 387 -38.81 -30.18 26.54
C ALA A 387 -37.50 -30.44 25.80
N PHE A 388 -36.89 -31.62 26.02
CA PHE A 388 -35.77 -32.15 25.26
C PHE A 388 -35.79 -33.69 25.30
N SER A 389 -34.93 -34.32 24.45
CA SER A 389 -34.90 -35.79 24.28
C SER A 389 -33.48 -36.33 24.34
N PRO A 390 -32.94 -36.64 25.51
CA PRO A 390 -31.57 -37.14 25.65
C PRO A 390 -31.49 -38.62 25.18
N ASN A 391 -31.42 -38.83 23.88
CA ASN A 391 -31.42 -40.16 23.25
C ASN A 391 -30.14 -40.44 22.42
N ASP A 392 -29.17 -39.52 22.50
CA ASP A 392 -27.85 -39.51 21.81
C ASP A 392 -27.99 -39.61 20.27
N ASP A 393 -29.02 -38.96 19.68
CA ASP A 393 -29.19 -38.85 18.21
C ASP A 393 -28.66 -37.56 17.61
N GLY A 394 -28.11 -36.68 18.42
CA GLY A 394 -27.56 -35.38 18.04
C GLY A 394 -28.59 -34.27 17.91
N VAL A 395 -29.86 -34.50 18.23
CA VAL A 395 -30.97 -33.54 18.14
C VAL A 395 -31.66 -33.34 19.46
N ASN A 396 -31.59 -32.14 20.03
CA ASN A 396 -32.20 -31.82 21.34
C ASN A 396 -31.78 -32.80 22.44
N ASP A 397 -30.56 -33.30 22.44
CA ASP A 397 -30.02 -34.17 23.49
C ASP A 397 -29.68 -33.46 24.78
N GLU A 398 -29.64 -32.12 24.74
CA GLU A 398 -29.43 -31.25 25.90
C GLU A 398 -30.53 -30.20 26.01
N TRP A 399 -30.94 -29.91 27.25
CA TRP A 399 -31.75 -28.76 27.53
C TRP A 399 -30.87 -27.53 27.63
N LYS A 400 -30.96 -26.62 26.66
CA LYS A 400 -30.22 -25.37 26.58
C LYS A 400 -31.20 -24.21 26.48
N VAL A 401 -30.92 -23.12 27.20
CA VAL A 401 -31.62 -21.84 27.01
C VAL A 401 -31.25 -21.23 25.68
N SER A 402 -32.13 -20.50 25.03
CA SER A 402 -31.77 -19.63 23.92
C SER A 402 -31.53 -18.24 24.47
N TYR A 403 -30.36 -17.65 24.22
CA TYR A 403 -29.97 -16.41 24.86
C TYR A 403 -29.31 -15.41 23.89
N LYS A 404 -29.31 -14.13 24.32
CA LYS A 404 -28.60 -13.04 23.69
C LYS A 404 -28.20 -12.02 24.76
N SER A 405 -26.98 -11.53 24.74
CA SER A 405 -26.47 -10.48 25.63
C SER A 405 -26.76 -10.73 27.12
N ILE A 406 -26.53 -11.95 27.57
CA ILE A 406 -26.63 -12.34 28.99
C ILE A 406 -25.21 -12.30 29.58
N ILE A 407 -24.99 -11.46 30.59
CA ILE A 407 -23.69 -11.19 31.22
C ILE A 407 -23.54 -11.83 32.62
N ASP A 408 -24.63 -12.30 33.19
CA ASP A 408 -24.66 -13.05 34.45
C ASP A 408 -25.76 -14.08 34.36
N PHE A 409 -25.48 -15.32 34.72
CA PHE A 409 -26.37 -16.44 34.54
C PHE A 409 -26.18 -17.47 35.65
N ASP A 410 -27.29 -17.83 36.28
CA ASP A 410 -27.35 -18.82 37.37
C ASP A 410 -28.63 -19.63 37.23
N CYS A 411 -28.50 -20.94 36.86
CA CYS A 411 -29.61 -21.82 36.58
C CYS A 411 -29.51 -23.11 37.41
N HIS A 412 -30.51 -23.38 38.23
CA HIS A 412 -30.62 -24.60 38.99
C HIS A 412 -31.75 -25.48 38.44
N ILE A 413 -31.46 -26.78 38.28
CA ILE A 413 -32.43 -27.77 37.79
C ILE A 413 -32.72 -28.80 38.88
N PHE A 414 -34.00 -29.00 39.16
CA PHE A 414 -34.48 -29.83 40.25
C PHE A 414 -35.41 -30.93 39.77
N ASN A 415 -35.47 -32.03 40.56
CA ASN A 415 -36.54 -33.02 40.46
C ASN A 415 -37.77 -32.57 41.23
N ARG A 416 -38.88 -33.31 41.15
CA ARG A 416 -40.15 -33.02 41.82
C ARG A 416 -40.07 -33.03 43.35
N TRP A 417 -39.00 -33.55 43.94
CA TRP A 417 -38.78 -33.53 45.37
C TRP A 417 -37.89 -32.41 45.86
N GLY A 418 -37.50 -31.49 44.96
CA GLY A 418 -36.65 -30.38 45.29
C GLY A 418 -35.16 -30.70 45.36
N GLN A 419 -34.74 -31.90 44.93
CA GLN A 419 -33.33 -32.28 44.84
C GLN A 419 -32.71 -31.65 43.60
N GLU A 420 -31.63 -30.89 43.78
CA GLU A 420 -30.86 -30.30 42.68
C GLU A 420 -30.12 -31.38 41.87
N LEU A 421 -30.27 -31.34 40.57
CA LEU A 421 -29.70 -32.29 39.63
C LEU A 421 -28.57 -31.66 38.78
N ALA A 422 -28.65 -30.37 38.48
CA ALA A 422 -27.65 -29.61 37.73
C ALA A 422 -27.66 -28.14 38.13
N HIS A 423 -26.48 -27.55 38.07
CA HIS A 423 -26.26 -26.12 38.25
C HIS A 423 -25.44 -25.59 37.05
N LEU A 424 -25.98 -24.67 36.27
CA LEU A 424 -25.38 -24.06 35.10
C LEU A 424 -25.12 -22.59 35.40
N THR A 425 -23.86 -22.18 35.22
CA THR A 425 -23.40 -20.80 35.48
C THR A 425 -23.04 -20.05 34.19
N ASP A 426 -23.15 -20.70 33.03
CA ASP A 426 -22.93 -20.15 31.72
C ASP A 426 -24.14 -20.46 30.85
N PRO A 427 -24.75 -19.47 30.18
CA PRO A 427 -25.93 -19.70 29.35
C PRO A 427 -25.69 -20.55 28.12
N SER A 428 -24.41 -20.74 27.69
CA SER A 428 -24.05 -21.65 26.61
C SER A 428 -24.11 -23.12 27.00
N GLN A 429 -24.07 -23.41 28.29
CA GLN A 429 -24.10 -24.78 28.80
C GLN A 429 -25.53 -25.38 28.73
N GLY A 430 -25.56 -26.69 28.51
CA GLY A 430 -26.78 -27.48 28.51
C GLY A 430 -26.79 -28.55 29.60
N TRP A 431 -28.01 -28.97 29.99
CA TRP A 431 -28.21 -30.15 30.84
C TRP A 431 -28.54 -31.37 29.96
N ASN A 432 -27.75 -32.41 30.02
CA ASN A 432 -27.87 -33.64 29.21
C ASN A 432 -28.81 -34.70 29.84
N GLY A 433 -29.63 -34.30 30.80
CA GLY A 433 -30.54 -35.20 31.43
C GLY A 433 -29.88 -36.27 32.33
N LYS A 434 -28.65 -36.08 32.79
CA LYS A 434 -27.93 -37.02 33.65
C LYS A 434 -27.74 -36.44 35.06
N TYR A 435 -27.82 -37.33 36.05
CA TYR A 435 -27.45 -37.06 37.44
C TYR A 435 -26.51 -38.17 37.93
N ASN A 436 -25.35 -37.79 38.46
CA ASN A 436 -24.29 -38.74 38.86
C ASN A 436 -23.95 -39.73 37.76
N GLY A 437 -23.90 -39.29 36.50
CA GLY A 437 -23.51 -40.14 35.33
C GLY A 437 -24.62 -41.05 34.82
N LYS A 438 -25.83 -41.03 35.39
CA LYS A 438 -26.96 -41.84 34.98
C LYS A 438 -28.07 -40.97 34.42
N THR A 439 -28.64 -41.37 33.28
CA THR A 439 -29.81 -40.70 32.70
C THR A 439 -30.98 -40.78 33.69
N VAL A 440 -31.61 -39.64 33.93
CA VAL A 440 -32.78 -39.54 34.81
C VAL A 440 -34.03 -40.05 34.06
N PRO A 441 -35.07 -40.53 34.79
CA PRO A 441 -36.30 -41.03 34.17
C PRO A 441 -37.02 -39.96 33.34
N SER A 442 -37.79 -40.36 32.29
CA SER A 442 -38.68 -39.47 31.56
C SER A 442 -39.73 -38.89 32.51
N GLY A 443 -40.06 -37.60 32.35
CA GLY A 443 -41.01 -36.90 33.18
C GLY A 443 -40.68 -35.43 33.29
N ALA A 444 -41.34 -34.74 34.24
CA ALA A 444 -41.19 -33.32 34.50
C ALA A 444 -40.09 -33.03 35.53
N TYR A 445 -39.23 -32.13 35.21
CA TYR A 445 -38.22 -31.50 36.05
C TYR A 445 -38.49 -29.99 36.11
N TYR A 446 -37.78 -29.26 36.95
CA TYR A 446 -38.05 -27.86 37.18
C TYR A 446 -36.74 -27.08 37.14
N TYR A 447 -36.82 -25.88 36.58
CA TYR A 447 -35.67 -24.97 36.60
C TYR A 447 -36.02 -23.68 37.34
N VAL A 448 -34.99 -23.07 37.93
CA VAL A 448 -35.03 -21.70 38.47
C VAL A 448 -33.81 -20.98 37.91
N ILE A 449 -34.02 -19.86 37.24
CA ILE A 449 -32.98 -19.04 36.65
C ILE A 449 -33.00 -17.65 37.25
N THR A 450 -31.82 -17.15 37.63
CA THR A 450 -31.55 -15.73 37.80
C THR A 450 -30.48 -15.31 36.79
N ALA A 451 -30.75 -14.23 36.05
CA ALA A 451 -29.81 -13.75 35.06
C ALA A 451 -29.83 -12.22 34.92
N LYS A 452 -28.80 -11.65 34.40
CA LYS A 452 -28.68 -10.22 34.09
C LYS A 452 -28.27 -10.02 32.62
N GLY A 453 -29.02 -9.17 31.94
CA GLY A 453 -28.71 -8.74 30.59
C GLY A 453 -27.76 -7.55 30.53
N ALA A 454 -27.10 -7.38 29.40
CA ALA A 454 -26.25 -6.23 29.10
C ALA A 454 -27.01 -4.89 29.15
N ASP A 455 -28.32 -4.91 28.90
CA ASP A 455 -29.25 -3.77 29.00
C ASP A 455 -29.72 -3.51 30.44
N GLY A 456 -29.14 -4.19 31.42
CA GLY A 456 -29.50 -4.09 32.82
C GLY A 456 -30.76 -4.84 33.22
N ARG A 457 -31.45 -5.51 32.29
CA ARG A 457 -32.65 -6.31 32.57
C ARG A 457 -32.31 -7.48 33.48
N LYS A 458 -33.11 -7.68 34.51
CA LYS A 458 -32.99 -8.81 35.43
C LYS A 458 -34.04 -9.86 35.10
N TYR A 459 -33.60 -11.08 34.88
CA TYR A 459 -34.44 -12.24 34.62
C TYR A 459 -34.59 -13.08 35.89
N LYS A 460 -35.84 -13.43 36.24
CA LYS A 460 -36.16 -14.42 37.24
C LYS A 460 -37.21 -15.33 36.63
N LEU A 461 -36.72 -16.47 36.11
CA LEU A 461 -37.54 -17.42 35.38
C LEU A 461 -37.62 -18.73 36.15
N SER A 462 -38.79 -19.37 36.10
CA SER A 462 -38.99 -20.72 36.60
C SER A 462 -40.00 -21.44 35.72
N GLY A 463 -39.86 -22.71 35.58
CA GLY A 463 -40.74 -23.52 34.73
C GLY A 463 -40.44 -25.00 34.82
N ASP A 464 -41.10 -25.77 33.98
CA ASP A 464 -40.92 -27.21 33.85
C ASP A 464 -40.08 -27.55 32.60
N ILE A 465 -39.37 -28.65 32.74
CA ILE A 465 -38.59 -29.29 31.69
C ILE A 465 -39.12 -30.70 31.49
N ASN A 466 -39.64 -31.02 30.35
CA ASN A 466 -40.17 -32.33 30.04
C ASN A 466 -39.13 -33.20 29.30
N ILE A 467 -38.64 -34.28 29.93
CA ILE A 467 -37.82 -35.27 29.29
C ILE A 467 -38.69 -36.21 28.49
N ILE A 468 -38.58 -36.17 27.18
CA ILE A 468 -39.32 -37.03 26.25
C ILE A 468 -38.43 -38.22 25.84
N SER A 469 -38.90 -39.43 26.14
CA SER A 469 -38.22 -40.67 25.72
C SER A 469 -38.94 -41.22 24.50
N PHE A 470 -38.30 -41.12 23.35
CA PHE A 470 -38.70 -41.90 22.18
C PHE A 470 -38.04 -43.28 22.23
N LYS A 471 -38.81 -44.34 22.53
CA LYS A 471 -38.33 -45.72 22.28
C LYS A 471 -38.15 -45.82 20.76
N ARG A 472 -36.91 -46.05 20.28
CA ARG A 472 -36.70 -46.53 18.92
C ARG A 472 -37.51 -47.80 18.76
N SER A 473 -38.59 -47.81 17.95
CA SER A 473 -39.24 -49.05 17.49
C SER A 473 -38.16 -49.76 16.68
N ALA A 474 -37.68 -50.88 17.25
CA ALA A 474 -36.92 -51.86 16.49
C ALA A 474 -37.84 -52.31 15.35
N THR A 475 -37.62 -51.78 14.14
CA THR A 475 -38.22 -52.29 12.91
C THR A 475 -37.77 -53.74 12.77
N GLY A 476 -38.73 -54.66 13.01
CA GLY A 476 -38.56 -56.08 12.93
C GLY A 476 -37.99 -56.46 11.58
N THR A 477 -36.95 -57.25 11.61
CA THR A 477 -36.50 -58.09 10.51
C THR A 477 -37.65 -58.97 10.07
N GLY A 478 -38.28 -58.59 8.95
CA GLY A 478 -39.21 -59.46 8.23
C GLY A 478 -38.45 -60.72 7.77
N ASN A 479 -38.82 -61.82 8.38
CA ASN A 479 -38.45 -63.14 7.99
C ASN A 479 -39.12 -63.45 6.64
N THR A 480 -38.37 -63.52 5.56
CA THR A 480 -38.81 -64.09 4.31
C THR A 480 -38.69 -65.58 4.41
N GLY A 481 -39.79 -66.27 4.79
CA GLY A 481 -39.97 -67.69 4.60
C GLY A 481 -40.18 -67.99 3.12
N GLU A 482 -39.44 -69.02 2.71
CA GLU A 482 -39.58 -69.74 1.45
C GLU A 482 -41.03 -70.26 1.22
N ASN A 483 -41.51 -70.11 -0.02
CA ASN A 483 -42.01 -71.24 -0.88
C ASN A 483 -42.12 -70.72 -2.33
#